data_d4b060580e4e8a5de35541afc9a4ce3d
#
_entry.id   d4b060580e4e8a5de35541afc9a4ce3d
#
_cell.length_a   1.000
_cell.length_b   1.000
_cell.length_c   1.000
_cell.angle_alpha   90.00
_cell.angle_beta   90.00
_cell.angle_gamma   90.00
#
_symmetry.space_group_name_H-M   'P 1'
#
loop_
_entity.id
_entity.type
_entity.pdbx_description
1 polymer ?
#
loop_
_entity_poly.entity_id
_entity_poly.type
_entity_poly.pdbx_seq_one_letter_code
_entity_poly.pdbx_strand_id
1 'polypeptide(L)'
;MNLISKNKITFIFLFSIFLLPAYGANKDTKAIYELIERVTPGYSSQYRLEIIAPDNGVDVYEVDGNGKEIILRGNTPVALATAFNWYLKYTCQAHVSWFGNQLNLPEKLPQPRERERRVINGRYRVYMNYCTVSYTAAWWDWERWQKELDFMAMNSVNMPLFTIGLDAVWYNTLLHFNFSDREARAFLAGPGHAAWQWMQNLQSYGGPLPKSVIDLSLIHI
;
A
#
# COMPACT_ATOMS: atom_id res chain seq x y z
N MET A 1 52.30 64.90 -1.18
CA MET A 1 50.89 65.33 -0.91
C MET A 1 50.07 64.99 -2.14
N ASN A 2 49.44 63.86 -2.14
CA ASN A 2 48.32 63.55 -3.02
C ASN A 2 47.69 62.22 -2.62
N LEU A 3 46.55 62.32 -2.00
CA LEU A 3 45.65 61.21 -1.67
C LEU A 3 44.91 60.77 -2.95
N ILE A 4 45.04 59.49 -3.32
CA ILE A 4 44.19 58.87 -4.30
C ILE A 4 43.32 57.85 -3.54
N SER A 5 42.02 58.24 -3.40
CA SER A 5 40.94 57.41 -2.91
C SER A 5 40.69 56.24 -3.89
N LYS A 6 40.83 54.98 -3.40
CA LYS A 6 40.43 53.79 -4.14
C LYS A 6 38.99 53.42 -3.75
N ASN A 7 38.07 53.80 -4.60
CA ASN A 7 36.69 53.31 -4.49
C ASN A 7 36.65 51.81 -4.81
N LYS A 8 36.39 50.99 -3.80
CA LYS A 8 36.03 49.58 -3.98
C LYS A 8 34.56 49.47 -4.27
N ILE A 9 34.21 49.20 -5.52
CA ILE A 9 32.85 48.81 -5.89
C ILE A 9 32.64 47.35 -5.49
N THR A 10 31.89 47.13 -4.43
CA THR A 10 31.47 45.79 -4.01
C THR A 10 30.24 45.36 -4.82
N PHE A 11 30.44 44.46 -5.78
CA PHE A 11 29.33 43.81 -6.50
C PHE A 11 28.66 42.83 -5.56
N ILE A 12 27.48 43.14 -5.07
CA ILE A 12 26.61 42.23 -4.36
C ILE A 12 25.84 41.40 -5.41
N PHE A 13 26.26 40.17 -5.64
CA PHE A 13 25.49 39.19 -6.40
C PHE A 13 24.32 38.75 -5.53
N LEU A 14 23.13 39.31 -5.80
CA LEU A 14 21.88 38.76 -5.28
C LEU A 14 21.59 37.44 -6.00
N PHE A 15 21.97 36.33 -5.36
CA PHE A 15 21.53 35.01 -5.77
C PHE A 15 20.07 34.85 -5.35
N SER A 16 19.15 35.14 -6.26
CA SER A 16 17.74 34.85 -6.10
C SER A 16 17.59 33.30 -6.12
N ILE A 17 17.65 32.68 -4.94
CA ILE A 17 17.27 31.28 -4.78
C ILE A 17 15.75 31.25 -5.04
N PHE A 18 15.37 30.88 -6.24
CA PHE A 18 14.01 30.41 -6.51
C PHE A 18 13.83 29.11 -5.69
N LEU A 19 13.29 29.25 -4.48
CA LEU A 19 12.66 28.16 -3.77
C LEU A 19 11.45 27.72 -4.58
N LEU A 20 11.67 26.84 -5.55
CA LEU A 20 10.59 25.99 -6.04
C LEU A 20 10.04 25.29 -4.79
N PRO A 21 8.73 25.36 -4.51
CA PRO A 21 8.17 24.54 -3.47
C PRO A 21 8.49 23.10 -3.88
N ALA A 22 9.43 22.48 -3.16
CA ALA A 22 9.53 21.03 -3.17
C ALA A 22 8.16 20.56 -2.65
N TYR A 23 7.29 20.15 -3.56
CA TYR A 23 6.14 19.35 -3.22
C TYR A 23 6.72 18.07 -2.62
N GLY A 24 6.99 18.11 -1.32
CA GLY A 24 7.34 16.95 -0.54
C GLY A 24 6.18 15.98 -0.73
N ALA A 25 6.44 14.87 -1.43
CA ALA A 25 5.44 13.84 -1.57
C ALA A 25 4.96 13.51 -0.15
N ASN A 26 3.72 13.83 0.15
CA ASN A 26 3.11 13.45 1.41
C ASN A 26 3.29 11.92 1.52
N LYS A 27 3.62 11.43 2.72
CA LYS A 27 3.84 9.99 2.97
C LYS A 27 2.72 9.13 2.35
N ASP A 28 1.50 9.65 2.34
CA ASP A 28 0.31 8.99 1.80
C ASP A 28 0.36 8.85 0.27
N THR A 29 0.80 9.89 -0.45
CA THR A 29 0.92 9.83 -1.92
C THR A 29 2.11 8.99 -2.36
N LYS A 30 3.21 8.98 -1.58
CA LYS A 30 4.39 8.17 -1.88
C LYS A 30 4.03 6.67 -1.97
N ALA A 31 3.30 6.15 -0.99
CA ALA A 31 2.88 4.74 -0.98
C ALA A 31 2.05 4.37 -2.23
N ILE A 32 1.23 5.31 -2.71
CA ILE A 32 0.41 5.08 -3.91
C ILE A 32 1.23 5.17 -5.20
N TYR A 33 2.22 6.07 -5.30
CA TYR A 33 3.17 6.04 -6.41
C TYR A 33 3.93 4.71 -6.49
N GLU A 34 4.36 4.18 -5.34
CA GLU A 34 5.01 2.87 -5.28
C GLU A 34 4.07 1.73 -5.68
N LEU A 35 2.78 1.78 -5.30
CA LEU A 35 1.76 0.84 -5.76
C LEU A 35 1.58 0.93 -7.28
N ILE A 36 1.43 2.13 -7.83
CA ILE A 36 1.30 2.33 -9.28
C ILE A 36 2.50 1.74 -10.02
N GLU A 37 3.72 1.96 -9.52
CA GLU A 37 4.93 1.45 -10.14
C GLU A 37 5.01 -0.08 -10.08
N ARG A 38 4.53 -0.71 -9.01
CA ARG A 38 4.45 -2.18 -8.93
C ARG A 38 3.41 -2.79 -9.88
N VAL A 39 2.27 -2.11 -10.04
CA VAL A 39 1.16 -2.60 -10.87
C VAL A 39 1.38 -2.31 -12.35
N THR A 40 1.86 -1.10 -12.65
CA THR A 40 2.13 -0.61 -14.01
C THR A 40 3.53 0.01 -14.08
N PRO A 41 4.59 -0.82 -14.18
CA PRO A 41 5.97 -0.35 -14.19
C PRO A 41 6.25 0.67 -15.29
N GLY A 42 6.92 1.78 -14.93
CA GLY A 42 7.29 2.85 -15.84
C GLY A 42 6.20 3.89 -16.12
N TYR A 43 4.99 3.73 -15.56
CA TYR A 43 3.89 4.66 -15.80
C TYR A 43 3.65 5.66 -14.67
N SER A 44 4.29 5.49 -13.51
CA SER A 44 4.04 6.33 -12.33
C SER A 44 4.24 7.84 -12.58
N SER A 45 5.18 8.21 -13.45
CA SER A 45 5.46 9.60 -13.83
C SER A 45 4.34 10.28 -14.64
N GLN A 46 3.39 9.53 -15.19
CA GLN A 46 2.26 10.09 -15.91
C GLN A 46 1.08 10.46 -15.01
N TYR A 47 1.18 10.16 -13.72
CA TYR A 47 0.15 10.48 -12.73
C TYR A 47 0.56 11.64 -11.85
N ARG A 48 -0.43 12.41 -11.43
CA ARG A 48 -0.35 13.37 -10.34
C ARG A 48 -1.36 12.99 -9.27
N LEU A 49 -0.88 12.77 -8.05
CA LEU A 49 -1.68 12.36 -6.90
C LEU A 49 -1.93 13.54 -5.97
N GLU A 50 -3.18 13.76 -5.58
CA GLU A 50 -3.58 14.86 -4.72
C GLU A 50 -4.47 14.34 -3.59
N ILE A 51 -4.14 14.70 -2.35
CA ILE A 51 -5.02 14.46 -1.20
C ILE A 51 -6.05 15.58 -1.15
N ILE A 52 -7.33 15.22 -1.08
CA ILE A 52 -8.44 16.15 -0.94
C ILE A 52 -9.03 16.11 0.47
N ALA A 53 -9.84 17.10 0.80
CA ALA A 53 -10.47 17.20 2.11
C ALA A 53 -11.39 16.00 2.41
N PRO A 54 -11.50 15.58 3.68
CA PRO A 54 -12.48 14.59 4.10
C PRO A 54 -13.91 14.99 3.72
N ASP A 55 -14.74 13.99 3.43
CA ASP A 55 -16.14 14.19 3.05
C ASP A 55 -17.06 13.32 3.92
N ASN A 56 -17.60 13.91 4.99
CA ASN A 56 -18.60 13.30 5.89
C ASN A 56 -18.23 11.88 6.41
N GLY A 57 -16.94 11.59 6.54
CA GLY A 57 -16.45 10.31 7.06
C GLY A 57 -16.54 9.14 6.07
N VAL A 58 -16.77 9.43 4.80
CA VAL A 58 -16.70 8.45 3.71
C VAL A 58 -15.49 8.70 2.83
N ASP A 59 -15.03 7.66 2.16
CA ASP A 59 -13.97 7.79 1.17
C ASP A 59 -14.51 8.34 -0.15
N VAL A 60 -13.79 9.29 -0.71
CA VAL A 60 -14.13 9.94 -1.98
C VAL A 60 -12.90 9.96 -2.87
N TYR A 61 -13.09 9.70 -4.14
CA TYR A 61 -12.03 9.85 -5.12
C TYR A 61 -12.48 10.59 -6.38
N GLU A 62 -11.51 11.12 -7.09
CA GLU A 62 -11.71 11.76 -8.39
C GLU A 62 -10.64 11.29 -9.37
N VAL A 63 -11.06 11.18 -10.63
CA VAL A 63 -10.20 10.91 -11.78
C VAL A 63 -10.38 12.03 -12.77
N ASP A 64 -9.27 12.66 -13.18
CA ASP A 64 -9.27 13.84 -14.03
C ASP A 64 -8.02 13.83 -14.93
N GLY A 65 -7.92 14.77 -15.85
CA GLY A 65 -6.76 14.94 -16.70
C GLY A 65 -6.56 16.39 -17.10
N ASN A 66 -5.31 16.76 -17.37
CA ASN A 66 -4.96 18.11 -17.81
C ASN A 66 -4.31 18.14 -19.21
N GLY A 67 -4.42 17.05 -19.96
CA GLY A 67 -3.79 16.86 -21.27
C GLY A 67 -2.33 16.40 -21.22
N LYS A 68 -1.68 16.48 -20.05
CA LYS A 68 -0.30 16.03 -19.82
C LYS A 68 -0.23 14.88 -18.83
N GLU A 69 -0.92 15.02 -17.71
CA GLU A 69 -0.93 14.07 -16.60
C GLU A 69 -2.34 13.57 -16.33
N ILE A 70 -2.44 12.36 -15.80
CA ILE A 70 -3.66 11.84 -15.20
C ILE A 70 -3.67 12.30 -13.74
N ILE A 71 -4.73 12.95 -13.31
CA ILE A 71 -4.86 13.49 -11.97
C ILE A 71 -5.78 12.59 -11.17
N LEU A 72 -5.21 11.93 -10.16
CA LEU A 72 -5.97 11.12 -9.22
C LEU A 72 -6.06 11.84 -7.89
N ARG A 73 -7.28 12.05 -7.39
CA ARG A 73 -7.54 12.66 -6.09
C ARG A 73 -8.24 11.68 -5.17
N GLY A 74 -7.90 11.72 -3.90
CA GLY A 74 -8.58 10.92 -2.88
C GLY A 74 -8.41 11.55 -1.51
N ASN A 75 -9.39 11.37 -0.64
CA ASN A 75 -9.29 11.86 0.75
C ASN A 75 -8.53 10.89 1.67
N THR A 76 -8.22 9.69 1.17
CA THR A 76 -7.38 8.70 1.85
C THR A 76 -6.47 8.01 0.83
N PRO A 77 -5.36 7.37 1.26
CA PRO A 77 -4.53 6.55 0.36
C PRO A 77 -5.33 5.44 -0.33
N VAL A 78 -6.26 4.80 0.37
CA VAL A 78 -7.12 3.76 -0.22
C VAL A 78 -8.04 4.35 -1.30
N ALA A 79 -8.56 5.56 -1.09
CA ALA A 79 -9.35 6.25 -2.11
C ALA A 79 -8.52 6.57 -3.36
N LEU A 80 -7.25 6.98 -3.20
CA LEU A 80 -6.32 7.17 -4.32
C LEU A 80 -6.04 5.87 -5.08
N ALA A 81 -5.79 4.77 -4.38
CA ALA A 81 -5.59 3.46 -5.01
C ALA A 81 -6.86 3.00 -5.75
N THR A 82 -8.05 3.29 -5.19
CA THR A 82 -9.33 3.04 -5.85
C THR A 82 -9.51 3.88 -7.10
N ALA A 83 -9.13 5.17 -7.06
CA ALA A 83 -9.12 6.03 -8.25
C ALA A 83 -8.25 5.47 -9.37
N PHE A 84 -7.06 4.97 -9.02
CA PHE A 84 -6.15 4.33 -9.97
C PHE A 84 -6.80 3.08 -10.61
N ASN A 85 -7.40 2.20 -9.82
CA ASN A 85 -8.10 1.02 -10.33
C ASN A 85 -9.28 1.41 -11.24
N TRP A 86 -10.04 2.44 -10.85
CA TRP A 86 -11.14 2.94 -11.65
C TRP A 86 -10.64 3.46 -13.00
N TYR A 87 -9.56 4.24 -13.00
CA TYR A 87 -8.93 4.76 -14.21
C TYR A 87 -8.48 3.63 -15.14
N LEU A 88 -7.80 2.60 -14.62
CA LEU A 88 -7.40 1.44 -15.41
C LEU A 88 -8.62 0.76 -16.06
N LYS A 89 -9.68 0.51 -15.29
CA LYS A 89 -10.87 -0.21 -15.78
C LYS A 89 -11.66 0.58 -16.82
N TYR A 90 -11.95 1.84 -16.54
CA TYR A 90 -12.96 2.59 -17.32
C TYR A 90 -12.36 3.53 -18.34
N THR A 91 -11.10 3.93 -18.17
CA THR A 91 -10.41 4.77 -19.16
C THR A 91 -9.46 3.95 -20.02
N CYS A 92 -8.65 3.08 -19.42
CA CYS A 92 -7.68 2.25 -20.16
C CYS A 92 -8.25 0.93 -20.64
N GLN A 93 -9.45 0.52 -20.19
CA GLN A 93 -10.03 -0.81 -20.46
C GLN A 93 -9.09 -1.95 -20.06
N ALA A 94 -8.36 -1.74 -18.98
CA ALA A 94 -7.39 -2.66 -18.41
C ALA A 94 -7.84 -3.07 -17.01
N HIS A 95 -7.39 -4.22 -16.52
CA HIS A 95 -7.71 -4.62 -15.15
C HIS A 95 -6.65 -5.50 -14.51
N VAL A 96 -6.67 -5.47 -13.19
CA VAL A 96 -5.92 -6.34 -12.30
C VAL A 96 -6.88 -7.31 -11.63
N SER A 97 -6.57 -8.59 -11.66
CA SER A 97 -7.40 -9.61 -11.01
C SER A 97 -6.56 -10.73 -10.40
N TRP A 98 -7.19 -11.55 -9.56
CA TRP A 98 -6.55 -12.73 -8.98
C TRP A 98 -6.09 -13.74 -10.02
N PHE A 99 -6.79 -13.84 -11.14
CA PHE A 99 -6.53 -14.83 -12.19
C PHE A 99 -5.58 -14.34 -13.28
N GLY A 100 -5.17 -13.08 -13.20
CA GLY A 100 -4.25 -12.47 -14.15
C GLY A 100 -4.58 -11.01 -14.42
N ASN A 101 -3.57 -10.30 -14.87
CA ASN A 101 -3.67 -8.90 -15.21
C ASN A 101 -3.82 -8.74 -16.74
N GLN A 102 -4.67 -7.81 -17.15
CA GLN A 102 -4.78 -7.36 -18.54
C GLN A 102 -4.39 -5.89 -18.59
N LEU A 103 -3.10 -5.63 -18.72
CA LEU A 103 -2.47 -4.32 -18.66
C LEU A 103 -1.79 -3.96 -19.97
N ASN A 104 -2.50 -4.16 -21.09
CA ASN A 104 -2.00 -3.73 -22.40
C ASN A 104 -2.20 -2.21 -22.56
N LEU A 105 -1.31 -1.44 -21.92
CA LEU A 105 -1.38 0.01 -21.87
C LEU A 105 -0.57 0.64 -23.01
N PRO A 106 -1.06 1.72 -23.65
CA PRO A 106 -0.28 2.47 -24.61
C PRO A 106 0.84 3.26 -23.91
N GLU A 107 1.92 3.57 -24.61
CA GLU A 107 3.05 4.34 -24.07
C GLU A 107 2.60 5.65 -23.41
N LYS A 108 1.70 6.38 -24.05
CA LYS A 108 1.02 7.54 -23.47
C LYS A 108 -0.37 7.16 -23.02
N LEU A 109 -0.63 7.30 -21.72
CA LEU A 109 -1.91 6.96 -21.14
C LEU A 109 -3.06 7.85 -21.65
N PRO A 110 -4.25 7.29 -21.94
CA PRO A 110 -5.39 8.03 -22.42
C PRO A 110 -5.92 8.99 -21.35
N GLN A 111 -6.29 10.21 -21.78
CA GLN A 111 -6.91 11.17 -20.88
C GLN A 111 -8.36 10.77 -20.58
N PRO A 112 -8.83 10.93 -19.32
CA PRO A 112 -10.25 10.84 -19.01
C PRO A 112 -11.07 11.82 -19.87
N ARG A 113 -12.25 11.40 -20.29
CA ARG A 113 -13.12 12.26 -21.14
C ARG A 113 -13.63 13.47 -20.37
N GLU A 114 -13.92 13.26 -19.07
CA GLU A 114 -14.40 14.26 -18.13
C GLU A 114 -13.90 13.94 -16.72
N ARG A 115 -13.98 14.90 -15.82
CA ARG A 115 -13.69 14.66 -14.41
C ARG A 115 -14.78 13.82 -13.79
N GLU A 116 -14.37 12.68 -13.26
CA GLU A 116 -15.22 11.79 -12.49
C GLU A 116 -15.00 12.00 -10.99
N ARG A 117 -16.08 12.12 -10.24
CA ARG A 117 -16.06 12.12 -8.77
C ARG A 117 -17.01 11.03 -8.25
N ARG A 118 -16.49 10.22 -7.33
CA ARG A 118 -17.24 9.09 -6.79
C ARG A 118 -17.07 8.98 -5.28
N VAL A 119 -18.16 8.63 -4.62
CA VAL A 119 -18.18 8.28 -3.20
C VAL A 119 -18.09 6.77 -3.09
N ILE A 120 -17.22 6.29 -2.20
CA ILE A 120 -17.10 4.87 -1.90
C ILE A 120 -18.07 4.56 -0.77
N ASN A 121 -19.10 3.78 -1.08
CA ASN A 121 -20.14 3.41 -0.12
C ASN A 121 -19.58 2.48 0.97
N GLY A 122 -20.05 2.68 2.18
CA GLY A 122 -19.64 1.91 3.35
C GLY A 122 -18.37 2.45 4.00
N ARG A 123 -18.48 2.82 5.28
CA ARG A 123 -17.34 3.31 6.08
C ARG A 123 -16.27 2.24 6.29
N TYR A 124 -16.70 0.99 6.49
CA TYR A 124 -15.84 -0.16 6.70
C TYR A 124 -16.02 -1.16 5.58
N ARG A 125 -14.94 -1.49 4.90
CA ARG A 125 -14.91 -2.43 3.78
C ARG A 125 -13.94 -3.54 4.15
N VAL A 126 -14.53 -4.60 4.71
CA VAL A 126 -13.82 -5.74 5.28
C VAL A 126 -13.49 -6.74 4.19
N TYR A 127 -12.31 -7.29 4.25
CA TYR A 127 -11.86 -8.35 3.36
C TYR A 127 -11.02 -9.38 4.10
N MET A 128 -11.05 -10.62 3.62
CA MET A 128 -10.51 -11.83 4.22
C MET A 128 -11.27 -12.29 5.47
N ASN A 129 -11.07 -13.55 5.80
CA ASN A 129 -11.51 -14.19 7.03
C ASN A 129 -10.40 -15.13 7.52
N TYR A 130 -10.53 -15.67 8.71
CA TYR A 130 -9.54 -16.58 9.29
C TYR A 130 -9.22 -17.77 8.39
N CYS A 131 -10.24 -18.42 7.84
CA CYS A 131 -10.07 -19.62 7.03
C CYS A 131 -9.23 -19.37 5.79
N THR A 132 -9.38 -18.21 5.13
CA THR A 132 -8.62 -17.85 3.94
C THR A 132 -7.11 -17.91 4.18
N VAL A 133 -6.64 -17.52 5.36
CA VAL A 133 -5.22 -17.58 5.72
C VAL A 133 -4.68 -19.00 5.61
N SER A 134 -5.38 -19.99 6.17
CA SER A 134 -4.92 -21.39 6.15
C SER A 134 -5.20 -22.13 4.84
N TYR A 135 -6.22 -21.73 4.08
CA TYR A 135 -6.51 -22.36 2.79
C TYR A 135 -5.64 -21.83 1.64
N THR A 136 -5.53 -20.52 1.53
CA THR A 136 -4.93 -19.88 0.36
C THR A 136 -3.60 -19.23 0.70
N ALA A 137 -3.51 -18.57 1.85
CA ALA A 137 -2.42 -17.67 2.19
C ALA A 137 -1.37 -18.28 3.12
N ALA A 138 -1.53 -19.53 3.56
CA ALA A 138 -0.65 -20.19 4.54
C ALA A 138 0.83 -20.23 4.12
N TRP A 139 1.09 -20.19 2.81
CA TRP A 139 2.42 -20.33 2.21
C TRP A 139 2.84 -19.09 1.39
N TRP A 140 2.08 -17.98 1.50
CA TRP A 140 2.44 -16.77 0.81
C TRP A 140 3.68 -16.14 1.41
N ASP A 141 4.62 -15.78 0.55
CA ASP A 141 5.75 -14.94 0.88
C ASP A 141 5.36 -13.44 0.84
N TRP A 142 6.31 -12.58 1.17
CA TRP A 142 6.08 -11.14 1.17
C TRP A 142 5.66 -10.62 -0.21
N GLU A 143 6.27 -11.09 -1.27
CA GLU A 143 5.94 -10.63 -2.63
C GLU A 143 4.48 -10.92 -2.96
N ARG A 144 3.98 -12.11 -2.59
CA ARG A 144 2.57 -12.45 -2.80
C ARG A 144 1.65 -11.66 -1.89
N TRP A 145 2.02 -11.42 -0.63
CA TRP A 145 1.27 -10.56 0.27
C TRP A 145 1.21 -9.12 -0.20
N GLN A 146 2.30 -8.57 -0.73
CA GLN A 146 2.33 -7.22 -1.28
C GLN A 146 1.35 -7.06 -2.44
N LYS A 147 1.29 -8.04 -3.35
CA LYS A 147 0.30 -8.06 -4.44
C LYS A 147 -1.14 -8.08 -3.91
N GLU A 148 -1.38 -8.82 -2.84
CA GLU A 148 -2.70 -8.86 -2.21
C GLU A 148 -3.08 -7.54 -1.56
N LEU A 149 -2.17 -6.89 -0.86
CA LEU A 149 -2.38 -5.59 -0.26
C LEU A 149 -2.65 -4.51 -1.32
N ASP A 150 -1.90 -4.53 -2.42
CA ASP A 150 -2.14 -3.63 -3.55
C ASP A 150 -3.52 -3.88 -4.17
N PHE A 151 -3.90 -5.16 -4.36
CA PHE A 151 -5.23 -5.52 -4.85
C PHE A 151 -6.35 -5.07 -3.89
N MET A 152 -6.18 -5.26 -2.59
CA MET A 152 -7.14 -4.79 -1.57
C MET A 152 -7.31 -3.27 -1.64
N ALA A 153 -6.21 -2.51 -1.65
CA ALA A 153 -6.23 -1.05 -1.71
C ALA A 153 -6.92 -0.55 -2.99
N MET A 154 -6.60 -1.14 -4.14
CA MET A 154 -7.22 -0.83 -5.43
C MET A 154 -8.72 -1.16 -5.48
N ASN A 155 -9.18 -2.11 -4.68
CA ASN A 155 -10.59 -2.48 -4.56
C ASN A 155 -11.27 -1.88 -3.32
N SER A 156 -10.72 -0.78 -2.82
CA SER A 156 -11.27 0.04 -1.73
C SER A 156 -11.35 -0.63 -0.35
N VAL A 157 -10.70 -1.75 -0.14
CA VAL A 157 -10.63 -2.39 1.18
C VAL A 157 -9.85 -1.52 2.15
N ASN A 158 -10.46 -1.14 3.27
CA ASN A 158 -9.84 -0.32 4.32
C ASN A 158 -9.78 -1.01 5.68
N MET A 159 -10.29 -2.23 5.77
CA MET A 159 -10.29 -3.05 6.98
C MET A 159 -10.03 -4.54 6.63
N PRO A 160 -8.83 -4.88 6.20
CA PRO A 160 -8.48 -6.29 6.01
C PRO A 160 -8.36 -6.99 7.35
N LEU A 161 -8.86 -8.24 7.44
CA LEU A 161 -8.51 -9.12 8.55
C LEU A 161 -7.10 -9.65 8.32
N PHE A 162 -6.17 -9.17 9.12
CA PHE A 162 -4.76 -9.46 8.96
C PHE A 162 -4.28 -10.33 10.13
N THR A 163 -4.09 -11.62 9.90
CA THR A 163 -3.67 -12.58 10.92
C THR A 163 -2.20 -12.97 10.82
N ILE A 164 -1.46 -12.35 9.89
CA ILE A 164 -0.03 -12.57 9.74
C ILE A 164 0.69 -12.04 10.96
N GLY A 165 1.70 -12.77 11.40
CA GLY A 165 2.46 -12.42 12.59
C GLY A 165 1.91 -13.00 13.90
N LEU A 166 0.67 -13.49 13.91
CA LEU A 166 0.10 -14.11 15.13
C LEU A 166 0.92 -15.31 15.60
N ASP A 167 1.51 -16.08 14.69
CA ASP A 167 2.37 -17.22 15.05
C ASP A 167 3.57 -16.77 15.89
N ALA A 168 4.23 -15.69 15.48
CA ALA A 168 5.36 -15.15 16.24
C ALA A 168 4.91 -14.55 17.58
N VAL A 169 3.78 -13.85 17.61
CA VAL A 169 3.22 -13.29 18.84
C VAL A 169 2.91 -14.42 19.85
N TRP A 170 2.23 -15.44 19.41
CA TRP A 170 1.92 -16.60 20.27
C TRP A 170 3.17 -17.34 20.73
N TYR A 171 4.11 -17.59 19.82
CA TYR A 171 5.36 -18.23 20.15
C TYR A 171 6.13 -17.44 21.23
N ASN A 172 6.32 -16.14 21.04
CA ASN A 172 6.99 -15.30 22.02
C ASN A 172 6.24 -15.22 23.36
N THR A 173 4.91 -15.21 23.31
CA THR A 173 4.08 -15.24 24.51
C THR A 173 4.29 -16.52 25.30
N LEU A 174 4.29 -17.68 24.65
CA LEU A 174 4.54 -18.97 25.29
C LEU A 174 5.93 -19.02 25.90
N LEU A 175 6.96 -18.54 25.21
CA LEU A 175 8.32 -18.44 25.78
C LEU A 175 8.34 -17.54 27.03
N HIS A 176 7.59 -16.44 27.03
CA HIS A 176 7.46 -15.56 28.19
C HIS A 176 6.85 -16.27 29.39
N PHE A 177 5.95 -17.23 29.17
CA PHE A 177 5.37 -18.08 30.21
C PHE A 177 6.21 -19.34 30.51
N ASN A 178 7.51 -19.34 30.20
CA ASN A 178 8.49 -20.39 30.47
C ASN A 178 8.25 -21.72 29.71
N PHE A 179 7.53 -21.69 28.60
CA PHE A 179 7.54 -22.81 27.67
C PHE A 179 8.92 -22.88 27.00
N SER A 180 9.45 -24.08 26.83
CA SER A 180 10.62 -24.27 25.96
C SER A 180 10.26 -24.05 24.49
N ASP A 181 11.26 -23.78 23.62
CA ASP A 181 11.07 -23.70 22.16
C ASP A 181 10.28 -24.90 21.61
N ARG A 182 10.66 -26.08 22.06
CA ARG A 182 10.00 -27.32 21.63
C ARG A 182 8.52 -27.36 22.01
N GLU A 183 8.20 -27.03 23.26
CA GLU A 183 6.83 -27.02 23.76
C GLU A 183 5.99 -25.96 23.08
N ALA A 184 6.51 -24.74 22.93
CA ALA A 184 5.83 -23.65 22.24
C ALA A 184 5.47 -24.03 20.79
N ARG A 185 6.43 -24.54 20.05
CA ARG A 185 6.18 -24.97 18.66
C ARG A 185 5.28 -26.21 18.55
N ALA A 186 5.32 -27.09 19.52
CA ALA A 186 4.42 -28.26 19.57
C ALA A 186 2.98 -27.88 19.91
N PHE A 187 2.77 -26.79 20.67
CA PHE A 187 1.46 -26.25 20.97
C PHE A 187 0.82 -25.55 19.77
N LEU A 188 1.64 -24.86 18.95
CA LEU A 188 1.16 -24.10 17.81
C LEU A 188 0.80 -25.04 16.65
N ALA A 189 -0.34 -24.80 16.02
CA ALA A 189 -0.75 -25.53 14.84
C ALA A 189 0.18 -25.24 13.65
N GLY A 190 0.30 -26.18 12.74
CA GLY A 190 0.99 -25.95 11.47
C GLY A 190 0.30 -24.88 10.60
N PRO A 191 1.01 -24.28 9.63
CA PRO A 191 0.52 -23.13 8.86
C PRO A 191 -0.84 -23.36 8.19
N GLY A 192 -1.07 -24.54 7.64
CA GLY A 192 -2.34 -24.90 7.02
C GLY A 192 -3.50 -25.09 8.01
N HIS A 193 -3.27 -24.94 9.31
CA HIS A 193 -4.27 -25.15 10.36
C HIS A 193 -4.30 -23.99 11.39
N ALA A 194 -3.41 -23.03 11.28
CA ALA A 194 -3.27 -21.91 12.22
C ALA A 194 -4.58 -21.13 12.41
N ALA A 195 -5.34 -20.89 11.35
CA ALA A 195 -6.60 -20.17 11.41
C ALA A 195 -7.60 -20.81 12.38
N TRP A 196 -7.69 -22.14 12.41
CA TRP A 196 -8.61 -22.84 13.31
C TRP A 196 -8.13 -22.82 14.76
N GLN A 197 -6.82 -22.79 15.00
CA GLN A 197 -6.29 -22.56 16.35
C GLN A 197 -6.63 -21.14 16.83
N TRP A 198 -6.50 -20.13 15.97
CA TRP A 198 -6.87 -18.74 16.31
C TRP A 198 -8.37 -18.60 16.60
N MET A 199 -9.20 -19.39 15.93
CA MET A 199 -10.64 -19.47 16.23
C MET A 199 -10.95 -20.40 17.42
N GLN A 200 -9.95 -20.98 18.07
CA GLN A 200 -10.07 -21.92 19.21
C GLN A 200 -10.79 -23.23 18.87
N ASN A 201 -10.80 -23.64 17.61
CA ASN A 201 -11.46 -24.86 17.14
C ASN A 201 -10.56 -26.11 17.26
N LEU A 202 -9.25 -25.92 17.30
CA LEU A 202 -8.28 -27.00 17.44
C LEU A 202 -7.01 -26.51 18.15
N GLN A 203 -6.17 -27.46 18.55
CA GLN A 203 -4.89 -27.20 19.20
C GLN A 203 -3.85 -28.18 18.64
N SER A 204 -2.62 -27.69 18.42
CA SER A 204 -1.44 -28.50 18.07
C SER A 204 -1.56 -29.34 16.79
N TYR A 205 -2.57 -29.09 15.95
CA TYR A 205 -2.81 -29.94 14.77
C TYR A 205 -1.88 -29.53 13.62
N GLY A 206 -1.25 -30.53 12.98
CA GLY A 206 -0.33 -30.28 11.87
C GLY A 206 1.00 -29.65 12.27
N GLY A 207 1.28 -29.57 13.58
CA GLY A 207 2.57 -29.13 14.12
C GLY A 207 3.62 -30.23 14.19
N PRO A 208 4.81 -29.95 14.76
CA PRO A 208 5.21 -28.69 15.38
C PRO A 208 5.38 -27.58 14.35
N LEU A 209 5.06 -26.33 14.74
CA LEU A 209 5.21 -25.16 13.86
C LEU A 209 6.70 -25.01 13.47
N PRO A 210 7.03 -24.96 12.16
CA PRO A 210 8.39 -24.75 11.72
C PRO A 210 8.93 -23.39 12.16
N LYS A 211 10.20 -23.34 12.59
CA LYS A 211 10.84 -22.08 12.97
C LYS A 211 10.86 -21.07 11.83
N SER A 212 11.02 -21.53 10.60
CA SER A 212 10.97 -20.66 9.40
C SER A 212 9.66 -19.92 9.24
N VAL A 213 8.54 -20.49 9.69
CA VAL A 213 7.23 -19.79 9.67
C VAL A 213 7.19 -18.70 10.73
N ILE A 214 7.75 -18.95 11.91
CA ILE A 214 7.86 -17.93 12.98
C ILE A 214 8.75 -16.77 12.48
N ASP A 215 9.90 -17.10 11.89
CA ASP A 215 10.85 -16.11 11.39
C ASP A 215 10.23 -15.28 10.24
N LEU A 216 9.44 -15.90 9.35
CA LEU A 216 8.69 -15.19 8.31
C LEU A 216 7.63 -14.26 8.91
N SER A 217 6.92 -14.69 9.93
CA SER A 217 5.94 -13.88 10.64
C SER A 217 6.55 -12.62 11.28
N LEU A 218 7.81 -12.68 11.72
CA LEU A 218 8.54 -11.52 12.30
C LEU A 218 8.89 -10.44 11.26
N ILE A 219 8.96 -10.78 9.99
CA ILE A 219 9.25 -9.80 8.92
C ILE A 219 8.07 -8.83 8.72
N HIS A 220 6.88 -9.21 9.16
CA HIS A 220 5.63 -8.48 8.93
C HIS A 220 5.13 -7.74 10.19
N ILE A 221 5.81 -7.85 11.30
CA ILE A 221 5.56 -7.13 12.54
C ILE A 221 6.57 -5.98 12.69
#